data_a50aac46e3d2a7d6f9c05331b830f4b1
#
_entry.id   a50aac46e3d2a7d6f9c05331b830f4b1
#
_cell.length_a   1.000
_cell.length_b   1.000
_cell.length_c   1.000
_cell.angle_alpha   90.00
_cell.angle_beta   90.00
_cell.angle_gamma   90.00
#
_symmetry.space_group_name_H-M   'P 1'
#
loop_
_entity.id
_entity.type
_entity.pdbx_description
1 polymer ?
#
loop_
_entity_poly.entity_id
_entity_poly.type
_entity_poly.pdbx_seq_one_letter_code
_entity_poly.pdbx_strand_id
1 'polypeptide(L)'
;MSDTHFDFIIIGGGSAGYAAARTAHGEGLRVAVVDGAADLGGLCILRGCMPSKTLIESADRALTIRHAAEFGLKVQSSGVDLTVIRDRKRALIADFAGYREGQLTDGRFVLYRGHAAFVDAHTLEILPRDGSASFQVTARSFCLTTGSVASVPPIAGLAETEFWTSDDILDAAELPQRFAVLGGGAIALEMAHYLEAMGRQVTLIQRSAQFLTGTDPECSAVIEKAYIQRGITCHLGTQIQRVSQHENG
;
A
#
# COMPACT_ATOMS: atom_id res chain seq x y z
N MET A 1 27.91 -24.98 -13.96
CA MET A 1 27.99 -24.24 -12.70
C MET A 1 27.18 -22.95 -12.93
N SER A 2 26.13 -22.70 -12.18
CA SER A 2 25.41 -21.44 -12.28
C SER A 2 26.37 -20.32 -11.86
N ASP A 3 26.64 -19.42 -12.76
CA ASP A 3 27.50 -18.27 -12.50
C ASP A 3 26.83 -17.38 -11.45
N THR A 4 27.40 -17.31 -10.26
CA THR A 4 26.87 -16.62 -9.06
C THR A 4 27.45 -15.21 -8.88
N HIS A 5 28.15 -14.71 -9.90
CA HIS A 5 28.73 -13.36 -9.86
C HIS A 5 27.95 -12.40 -10.77
N PHE A 6 27.60 -11.21 -10.26
CA PHE A 6 26.83 -10.18 -10.93
C PHE A 6 27.52 -8.81 -10.85
N ASP A 7 27.21 -7.93 -11.78
CA ASP A 7 27.61 -6.53 -11.66
C ASP A 7 26.71 -5.82 -10.65
N PHE A 8 25.41 -6.16 -10.64
CA PHE A 8 24.42 -5.48 -9.85
C PHE A 8 23.33 -6.45 -9.35
N ILE A 9 23.09 -6.47 -8.05
CA ILE A 9 21.99 -7.24 -7.46
C ILE A 9 21.01 -6.28 -6.80
N ILE A 10 19.72 -6.47 -7.11
CA ILE A 10 18.60 -5.72 -6.55
C ILE A 10 17.87 -6.61 -5.54
N ILE A 11 17.66 -6.09 -4.34
CA ILE A 11 16.92 -6.76 -3.27
C ILE A 11 15.53 -6.15 -3.18
N GLY A 12 14.52 -6.85 -3.69
CA GLY A 12 13.13 -6.46 -3.84
C GLY A 12 12.75 -6.14 -5.29
N GLY A 13 11.86 -6.93 -5.88
CA GLY A 13 11.37 -6.83 -7.27
C GLY A 13 10.18 -5.89 -7.46
N GLY A 14 9.89 -5.02 -6.49
CA GLY A 14 8.83 -4.04 -6.59
C GLY A 14 9.10 -2.95 -7.65
N SER A 15 8.33 -1.86 -7.63
CA SER A 15 8.41 -0.81 -8.67
C SER A 15 9.81 -0.19 -8.79
N ALA A 16 10.45 0.11 -7.67
CA ALA A 16 11.80 0.67 -7.66
C ALA A 16 12.84 -0.36 -8.13
N GLY A 17 12.74 -1.60 -7.63
CA GLY A 17 13.67 -2.67 -7.99
C GLY A 17 13.59 -3.05 -9.47
N TYR A 18 12.38 -3.17 -10.00
CA TYR A 18 12.21 -3.40 -11.43
C TYR A 18 12.77 -2.24 -12.30
N ALA A 19 12.54 -0.99 -11.89
CA ALA A 19 13.08 0.16 -12.60
C ALA A 19 14.62 0.12 -12.61
N ALA A 20 15.24 -0.16 -11.45
CA ALA A 20 16.69 -0.31 -11.33
C ALA A 20 17.24 -1.47 -12.18
N ALA A 21 16.57 -2.65 -12.12
CA ALA A 21 16.97 -3.82 -12.89
C ALA A 21 16.92 -3.57 -14.39
N ARG A 22 15.82 -2.99 -14.87
CA ARG A 22 15.65 -2.66 -16.30
C ARG A 22 16.71 -1.67 -16.78
N THR A 23 16.99 -0.62 -16.00
CA THR A 23 17.98 0.39 -16.36
C THR A 23 19.38 -0.21 -16.39
N ALA A 24 19.78 -0.92 -15.33
CA ALA A 24 21.10 -1.55 -15.26
C ALA A 24 21.31 -2.59 -16.38
N HIS A 25 20.30 -3.39 -16.70
CA HIS A 25 20.36 -4.32 -17.83
C HIS A 25 20.49 -3.57 -19.18
N GLY A 26 19.79 -2.44 -19.35
CA GLY A 26 19.91 -1.60 -20.54
C GLY A 26 21.29 -1.02 -20.76
N GLU A 27 22.06 -0.82 -19.69
CA GLU A 27 23.47 -0.42 -19.71
C GLU A 27 24.44 -1.61 -19.92
N GLY A 28 23.91 -2.80 -20.19
CA GLY A 28 24.71 -4.01 -20.45
C GLY A 28 25.27 -4.71 -19.20
N LEU A 29 24.79 -4.35 -18.00
CA LEU A 29 25.21 -4.98 -16.76
C LEU A 29 24.54 -6.35 -16.60
N ARG A 30 25.25 -7.29 -15.98
CA ARG A 30 24.71 -8.55 -15.54
C ARG A 30 23.97 -8.36 -14.22
N VAL A 31 22.64 -8.54 -14.26
CA VAL A 31 21.73 -8.18 -13.18
C VAL A 31 21.05 -9.41 -12.59
N ALA A 32 20.95 -9.45 -11.24
CA ALA A 32 20.02 -10.33 -10.55
C ALA A 32 19.03 -9.52 -9.71
N VAL A 33 17.83 -10.06 -9.53
CA VAL A 33 16.81 -9.58 -8.62
C VAL A 33 16.51 -10.66 -7.60
N VAL A 34 16.48 -10.30 -6.32
CA VAL A 34 16.09 -11.20 -5.24
C VAL A 34 14.76 -10.71 -4.67
N ASP A 35 13.73 -11.56 -4.68
CA ASP A 35 12.42 -11.20 -4.12
C ASP A 35 11.83 -12.36 -3.31
N GLY A 36 11.63 -12.13 -2.01
CA GLY A 36 11.10 -13.08 -1.05
C GLY A 36 9.57 -13.02 -0.87
N ALA A 37 8.87 -12.08 -1.51
CA ALA A 37 7.42 -11.95 -1.37
C ALA A 37 6.67 -13.16 -1.97
N ALA A 38 5.44 -13.44 -1.51
CA ALA A 38 4.61 -14.51 -2.06
C ALA A 38 4.31 -14.23 -3.53
N ASP A 39 3.82 -13.04 -3.81
CA ASP A 39 3.47 -12.59 -5.14
C ASP A 39 4.44 -11.52 -5.62
N LEU A 40 4.77 -11.54 -6.91
CA LEU A 40 5.59 -10.53 -7.54
C LEU A 40 4.74 -9.30 -7.89
N GLY A 41 5.33 -8.11 -7.78
CA GLY A 41 4.63 -6.85 -8.05
C GLY A 41 5.03 -5.73 -7.10
N GLY A 42 5.38 -6.11 -5.87
CA GLY A 42 5.77 -5.20 -4.81
C GLY A 42 4.60 -4.38 -4.26
N LEU A 43 4.87 -3.58 -3.24
CA LEU A 43 3.88 -2.85 -2.47
C LEU A 43 2.95 -1.99 -3.34
N CYS A 44 3.49 -1.22 -4.28
CA CYS A 44 2.69 -0.30 -5.09
C CYS A 44 1.60 -1.00 -5.91
N ILE A 45 1.91 -2.16 -6.50
CA ILE A 45 0.94 -2.93 -7.30
C ILE A 45 -0.01 -3.70 -6.40
N LEU A 46 0.51 -4.41 -5.39
CA LEU A 46 -0.27 -5.41 -4.66
C LEU A 46 -1.09 -4.80 -3.50
N ARG A 47 -0.53 -3.83 -2.76
CA ARG A 47 -1.09 -3.33 -1.49
C ARG A 47 -0.95 -1.82 -1.28
N GLY A 48 -0.63 -1.05 -2.34
CA GLY A 48 -0.38 0.39 -2.24
C GLY A 48 -1.15 1.21 -3.26
N CYS A 49 -0.40 1.86 -4.14
CA CYS A 49 -0.92 2.86 -5.08
C CYS A 49 -2.04 2.33 -5.99
N MET A 50 -1.85 1.16 -6.59
CA MET A 50 -2.80 0.65 -7.57
C MET A 50 -4.15 0.24 -6.93
N PRO A 51 -4.19 -0.59 -5.88
CA PRO A 51 -5.45 -0.94 -5.25
C PRO A 51 -6.13 0.26 -4.59
N SER A 52 -5.38 1.17 -3.92
CA SER A 52 -5.99 2.34 -3.28
C SER A 52 -6.63 3.27 -4.31
N LYS A 53 -5.97 3.56 -5.43
CA LYS A 53 -6.54 4.42 -6.50
C LYS A 53 -7.73 3.76 -7.19
N THR A 54 -7.74 2.43 -7.29
CA THR A 54 -8.90 1.70 -7.82
C THR A 54 -10.13 1.84 -6.92
N LEU A 55 -9.95 1.82 -5.58
CA LEU A 55 -11.03 2.06 -4.62
C LEU A 55 -11.46 3.54 -4.61
N ILE A 56 -10.51 4.48 -4.66
CA ILE A 56 -10.79 5.92 -4.71
C ILE A 56 -11.59 6.28 -5.96
N GLU A 57 -11.30 5.70 -7.12
CA GLU A 57 -12.12 5.90 -8.31
C GLU A 57 -13.60 5.49 -8.10
N SER A 58 -13.83 4.39 -7.38
CA SER A 58 -15.20 4.01 -7.01
C SER A 58 -15.83 4.98 -6.01
N ALA A 59 -15.02 5.51 -5.07
CA ALA A 59 -15.44 6.54 -4.13
C ALA A 59 -15.85 7.83 -4.83
N ASP A 60 -15.07 8.29 -5.80
CA ASP A 60 -15.34 9.50 -6.57
C ASP A 60 -16.60 9.37 -7.40
N ARG A 61 -16.88 8.18 -7.96
CA ARG A 61 -18.16 7.88 -8.65
C ARG A 61 -19.35 7.95 -7.69
N ALA A 62 -19.21 7.38 -6.48
CA ALA A 62 -20.26 7.43 -5.48
C ALA A 62 -20.55 8.88 -5.03
N LEU A 63 -19.50 9.69 -4.85
CA LEU A 63 -19.64 11.11 -4.54
C LEU A 63 -20.29 11.89 -5.69
N THR A 64 -19.88 11.64 -6.93
CA THR A 64 -20.49 12.26 -8.13
C THR A 64 -21.99 11.98 -8.19
N ILE A 65 -22.40 10.74 -7.90
CA ILE A 65 -23.82 10.35 -7.84
C ILE A 65 -24.53 11.09 -6.68
N ARG A 66 -23.91 11.15 -5.50
CA ARG A 66 -24.46 11.84 -4.31
C ARG A 66 -24.74 13.32 -4.57
N HIS A 67 -23.85 13.98 -5.29
CA HIS A 67 -23.92 15.41 -5.60
C HIS A 67 -24.60 15.72 -6.95
N ALA A 68 -25.11 14.74 -7.66
CA ALA A 68 -25.69 14.91 -9.00
C ALA A 68 -26.85 15.95 -9.04
N ALA A 69 -27.62 16.07 -7.96
CA ALA A 69 -28.72 17.02 -7.85
C ALA A 69 -28.27 18.50 -7.92
N GLU A 70 -27.07 18.83 -7.46
CA GLU A 70 -26.47 20.17 -7.54
C GLU A 70 -26.30 20.62 -9.00
N PHE A 71 -26.17 19.65 -9.91
CA PHE A 71 -26.05 19.86 -11.35
C PHE A 71 -27.37 19.63 -12.11
N GLY A 72 -28.50 19.54 -11.39
CA GLY A 72 -29.82 19.32 -11.99
C GLY A 72 -30.06 17.89 -12.47
N LEU A 73 -29.20 16.93 -12.14
CA LEU A 73 -29.30 15.54 -12.55
C LEU A 73 -30.12 14.73 -11.53
N LYS A 74 -31.09 13.96 -12.01
CA LYS A 74 -31.89 13.06 -11.18
C LYS A 74 -31.33 11.66 -11.30
N VAL A 75 -30.66 11.18 -10.26
CA VAL A 75 -30.08 9.85 -10.19
C VAL A 75 -30.77 9.06 -9.09
N GLN A 76 -31.25 7.84 -9.42
CA GLN A 76 -31.71 6.90 -8.42
C GLN A 76 -30.52 5.99 -8.06
N SER A 77 -30.08 6.06 -6.81
CA SER A 77 -29.03 5.17 -6.29
C SER A 77 -29.65 4.16 -5.35
N SER A 78 -29.33 2.87 -5.56
CA SER A 78 -29.75 1.77 -4.69
C SER A 78 -28.70 1.42 -3.61
N GLY A 79 -27.64 2.19 -3.51
CA GLY A 79 -26.54 1.98 -2.54
C GLY A 79 -25.23 1.56 -3.21
N VAL A 80 -24.32 1.04 -2.39
CA VAL A 80 -22.97 0.63 -2.80
C VAL A 80 -22.84 -0.88 -2.62
N ASP A 81 -22.35 -1.57 -3.65
CA ASP A 81 -21.98 -2.98 -3.58
C ASP A 81 -20.46 -3.11 -3.39
N LEU A 82 -20.06 -3.32 -2.15
CA LEU A 82 -18.64 -3.44 -1.77
C LEU A 82 -17.98 -4.70 -2.37
N THR A 83 -18.76 -5.77 -2.58
CA THR A 83 -18.24 -7.01 -3.19
C THR A 83 -17.82 -6.75 -4.64
N VAL A 84 -18.67 -6.08 -5.41
CA VAL A 84 -18.36 -5.70 -6.80
C VAL A 84 -17.15 -4.76 -6.86
N ILE A 85 -17.06 -3.79 -5.96
CA ILE A 85 -15.91 -2.86 -5.89
C ILE A 85 -14.62 -3.63 -5.60
N ARG A 86 -14.64 -4.51 -4.61
CA ARG A 86 -13.49 -5.35 -4.25
C ARG A 86 -13.07 -6.25 -5.42
N ASP A 87 -14.02 -6.94 -6.05
CA ASP A 87 -13.72 -7.91 -7.10
C ASP A 87 -13.21 -7.21 -8.36
N ARG A 88 -13.75 -6.02 -8.71
CA ARG A 88 -13.18 -5.16 -9.75
C ARG A 88 -11.73 -4.78 -9.42
N LYS A 89 -11.45 -4.37 -8.17
CA LYS A 89 -10.08 -4.06 -7.73
C LYS A 89 -9.18 -5.29 -7.87
N ARG A 90 -9.61 -6.47 -7.39
CA ARG A 90 -8.82 -7.71 -7.48
C ARG A 90 -8.47 -8.07 -8.92
N ALA A 91 -9.42 -7.98 -9.85
CA ALA A 91 -9.17 -8.25 -11.26
C ALA A 91 -8.11 -7.32 -11.87
N LEU A 92 -8.21 -6.01 -11.61
CA LEU A 92 -7.22 -5.04 -12.09
C LEU A 92 -5.83 -5.28 -11.50
N ILE A 93 -5.76 -5.60 -10.21
CA ILE A 93 -4.46 -5.86 -9.55
C ILE A 93 -3.84 -7.15 -10.06
N ALA A 94 -4.63 -8.19 -10.32
CA ALA A 94 -4.14 -9.43 -10.91
C ALA A 94 -3.51 -9.20 -12.31
N ASP A 95 -4.12 -8.39 -13.15
CA ASP A 95 -3.57 -7.99 -14.45
C ASP A 95 -2.22 -7.28 -14.33
N PHE A 96 -2.13 -6.29 -13.43
CA PHE A 96 -0.87 -5.57 -13.20
C PHE A 96 0.22 -6.45 -12.60
N ALA A 97 -0.15 -7.33 -11.67
CA ALA A 97 0.78 -8.28 -11.05
C ALA A 97 1.31 -9.28 -12.09
N GLY A 98 0.43 -9.87 -12.89
CA GLY A 98 0.81 -10.77 -13.97
C GLY A 98 1.73 -10.11 -15.02
N TYR A 99 1.43 -8.87 -15.40
CA TYR A 99 2.30 -8.10 -16.28
C TYR A 99 3.70 -7.87 -15.67
N ARG A 100 3.77 -7.51 -14.38
CA ARG A 100 5.05 -7.32 -13.67
C ARG A 100 5.81 -8.63 -13.50
N GLU A 101 5.12 -9.72 -13.18
CA GLU A 101 5.71 -11.06 -13.10
C GLU A 101 6.36 -11.45 -14.43
N GLY A 102 5.63 -11.28 -15.54
CA GLY A 102 6.16 -11.51 -16.87
C GLY A 102 7.42 -10.70 -17.17
N GLN A 103 7.45 -9.43 -16.73
CA GLN A 103 8.61 -8.55 -16.91
C GLN A 103 9.84 -8.96 -16.04
N LEU A 104 9.62 -9.60 -14.89
CA LEU A 104 10.69 -10.07 -14.02
C LEU A 104 11.21 -11.45 -14.44
N THR A 105 10.42 -12.23 -15.19
CA THR A 105 10.71 -13.61 -15.59
C THR A 105 11.04 -13.76 -17.07
N ASP A 106 11.13 -12.69 -17.84
CA ASP A 106 11.37 -12.71 -19.29
C ASP A 106 12.81 -13.05 -19.71
N GLY A 107 13.68 -13.33 -18.75
CA GLY A 107 15.07 -13.76 -18.99
C GLY A 107 16.10 -12.64 -19.09
N ARG A 108 15.68 -11.37 -18.98
CA ARG A 108 16.62 -10.22 -18.95
C ARG A 108 17.48 -10.21 -17.68
N PHE A 109 16.94 -10.68 -16.57
CA PHE A 109 17.64 -10.76 -15.28
C PHE A 109 17.57 -12.18 -14.73
N VAL A 110 18.49 -12.50 -13.83
CA VAL A 110 18.33 -13.70 -13.00
C VAL A 110 17.40 -13.34 -11.83
N LEU A 111 16.28 -14.04 -11.70
CA LEU A 111 15.35 -13.85 -10.59
C LEU A 111 15.51 -14.95 -9.55
N TYR A 112 15.89 -14.58 -8.34
CA TYR A 112 15.95 -15.47 -7.19
C TYR A 112 14.71 -15.25 -6.29
N ARG A 113 13.91 -16.28 -6.15
CA ARG A 113 12.72 -16.29 -5.26
C ARG A 113 13.15 -16.69 -3.86
N GLY A 114 13.43 -15.70 -2.98
CA GLY A 114 13.94 -15.95 -1.65
C GLY A 114 14.25 -14.70 -0.86
N HIS A 115 14.67 -14.88 0.38
CA HIS A 115 15.17 -13.81 1.23
C HIS A 115 16.68 -13.70 1.11
N ALA A 116 17.20 -12.47 1.15
CA ALA A 116 18.63 -12.19 1.09
C ALA A 116 19.13 -11.59 2.41
N ALA A 117 20.29 -12.03 2.84
CA ALA A 117 21.04 -11.43 3.93
C ALA A 117 22.48 -11.13 3.48
N PHE A 118 23.03 -10.00 3.90
CA PHE A 118 24.44 -9.69 3.64
C PHE A 118 25.35 -10.56 4.52
N VAL A 119 26.30 -11.24 3.88
CA VAL A 119 27.40 -11.91 4.56
C VAL A 119 28.57 -10.94 4.72
N ASP A 120 28.85 -10.18 3.67
CA ASP A 120 29.82 -9.10 3.65
C ASP A 120 29.40 -8.01 2.65
N ALA A 121 30.29 -7.04 2.37
CA ALA A 121 29.98 -5.92 1.47
C ALA A 121 29.70 -6.31 0.01
N HIS A 122 30.06 -7.52 -0.39
CA HIS A 122 29.95 -7.98 -1.77
C HIS A 122 29.26 -9.35 -1.91
N THR A 123 28.83 -9.97 -0.80
CA THR A 123 28.25 -11.31 -0.78
C THR A 123 26.89 -11.32 -0.11
N LEU A 124 25.90 -11.88 -0.79
CA LEU A 124 24.59 -12.21 -0.22
C LEU A 124 24.44 -13.71 -0.04
N GLU A 125 23.89 -14.12 1.08
CA GLU A 125 23.27 -15.42 1.25
C GLU A 125 21.80 -15.32 0.86
N ILE A 126 21.34 -16.22 0.00
CA ILE A 126 19.95 -16.33 -0.43
C ILE A 126 19.35 -17.57 0.19
N LEU A 127 18.25 -17.38 0.93
CA LEU A 127 17.40 -18.45 1.45
C LEU A 127 16.19 -18.62 0.53
N PRO A 128 16.15 -19.66 -0.33
CA PRO A 128 15.07 -19.86 -1.27
C PRO A 128 13.71 -20.10 -0.59
N ARG A 129 12.64 -19.63 -1.23
CA ARG A 129 11.27 -19.82 -0.72
C ARG A 129 10.77 -21.26 -0.77
N ASP A 130 11.30 -22.07 -1.67
CA ASP A 130 10.93 -23.48 -1.83
C ASP A 130 11.52 -24.40 -0.76
N GLY A 131 12.28 -23.84 0.20
CA GLY A 131 12.90 -24.57 1.28
C GLY A 131 14.18 -25.30 0.88
N SER A 132 14.69 -25.09 -0.32
CA SER A 132 15.99 -25.63 -0.72
C SER A 132 17.13 -24.98 0.08
N ALA A 133 18.33 -25.59 0.02
CA ALA A 133 19.49 -25.10 0.76
C ALA A 133 19.86 -23.67 0.36
N SER A 134 20.28 -22.87 1.34
CA SER A 134 20.81 -21.54 1.08
C SER A 134 22.07 -21.61 0.21
N PHE A 135 22.31 -20.55 -0.55
CA PHE A 135 23.49 -20.41 -1.39
C PHE A 135 23.96 -18.96 -1.43
N GLN A 136 25.20 -18.74 -1.82
CA GLN A 136 25.77 -17.42 -1.90
C GLN A 136 25.90 -16.93 -3.33
N VAL A 137 25.69 -15.63 -3.50
CA VAL A 137 25.91 -14.86 -4.74
C VAL A 137 26.72 -13.60 -4.43
N THR A 138 27.49 -13.16 -5.39
CA THR A 138 28.34 -11.98 -5.23
C THR A 138 27.99 -10.88 -6.24
N ALA A 139 28.21 -9.63 -5.88
CA ALA A 139 28.07 -8.51 -6.80
C ALA A 139 29.05 -7.38 -6.52
N ARG A 140 29.28 -6.55 -7.54
CA ARG A 140 30.05 -5.31 -7.39
C ARG A 140 29.27 -4.24 -6.61
N SER A 141 27.93 -4.22 -6.78
CA SER A 141 27.05 -3.26 -6.14
C SER A 141 25.67 -3.83 -5.89
N PHE A 142 24.96 -3.25 -4.90
CA PHE A 142 23.63 -3.67 -4.51
C PHE A 142 22.66 -2.47 -4.49
N CYS A 143 21.39 -2.74 -4.78
CA CYS A 143 20.30 -1.79 -4.61
C CYS A 143 19.27 -2.35 -3.63
N LEU A 144 19.02 -1.65 -2.54
CA LEU A 144 18.03 -2.02 -1.54
C LEU A 144 16.68 -1.38 -1.90
N THR A 145 15.73 -2.18 -2.35
CA THR A 145 14.38 -1.78 -2.75
C THR A 145 13.33 -2.63 -2.07
N THR A 146 13.55 -2.93 -0.79
CA THR A 146 12.77 -3.87 0.02
C THR A 146 11.37 -3.38 0.38
N GLY A 147 11.03 -2.13 0.03
CA GLY A 147 9.72 -1.55 0.26
C GLY A 147 9.49 -1.13 1.71
N SER A 148 8.23 -1.14 2.12
CA SER A 148 7.80 -0.74 3.47
C SER A 148 6.61 -1.58 3.93
N VAL A 149 6.36 -1.55 5.22
CA VAL A 149 5.19 -2.17 5.87
C VAL A 149 4.45 -1.13 6.70
N ALA A 150 3.18 -1.37 7.01
CA ALA A 150 2.43 -0.52 7.91
C ALA A 150 3.09 -0.47 9.28
N SER A 151 3.32 0.73 9.80
CA SER A 151 3.86 0.94 11.13
C SER A 151 2.72 1.08 12.12
N VAL A 152 2.66 0.19 13.11
CA VAL A 152 1.68 0.24 14.19
C VAL A 152 2.25 1.10 15.32
N PRO A 153 1.57 2.20 15.72
CA PRO A 153 2.06 3.03 16.80
C PRO A 153 1.94 2.31 18.15
N PRO A 154 2.87 2.55 19.10
CA PRO A 154 2.86 1.92 20.42
C PRO A 154 1.83 2.59 21.35
N ILE A 155 0.55 2.47 21.02
CA ILE A 155 -0.56 2.97 21.85
C ILE A 155 -0.99 1.86 22.78
N ALA A 156 -1.11 2.17 24.08
CA ALA A 156 -1.53 1.20 25.08
C ALA A 156 -2.89 0.58 24.71
N GLY A 157 -2.98 -0.74 24.74
CA GLY A 157 -4.18 -1.51 24.41
C GLY A 157 -4.45 -1.70 22.92
N LEU A 158 -3.70 -1.07 22.01
CA LEU A 158 -3.95 -1.22 20.57
C LEU A 158 -3.60 -2.63 20.08
N ALA A 159 -2.51 -3.22 20.57
CA ALA A 159 -2.09 -4.56 20.19
C ALA A 159 -3.04 -5.67 20.69
N GLU A 160 -3.81 -5.38 21.73
CA GLU A 160 -4.80 -6.29 22.34
C GLU A 160 -6.19 -6.14 21.72
N THR A 161 -6.38 -5.20 20.80
CA THR A 161 -7.65 -4.96 20.10
C THR A 161 -7.54 -5.40 18.65
N GLU A 162 -8.66 -5.78 18.04
CA GLU A 162 -8.74 -5.96 16.60
C GLU A 162 -8.72 -4.59 15.92
N PHE A 163 -7.66 -4.31 15.17
CA PHE A 163 -7.56 -3.11 14.35
C PHE A 163 -7.24 -3.46 12.90
N TRP A 164 -7.61 -2.57 12.02
CA TRP A 164 -7.36 -2.69 10.60
C TRP A 164 -6.21 -1.79 10.16
N THR A 165 -5.43 -2.28 9.22
CA THR A 165 -4.49 -1.49 8.44
C THR A 165 -5.11 -1.09 7.09
N SER A 166 -4.37 -0.35 6.28
CA SER A 166 -4.78 -0.12 4.88
C SER A 166 -4.98 -1.41 4.11
N ASP A 167 -4.16 -2.44 4.37
CA ASP A 167 -4.25 -3.71 3.66
C ASP A 167 -5.61 -4.40 3.88
N ASP A 168 -6.13 -4.32 5.10
CA ASP A 168 -7.44 -4.88 5.47
C ASP A 168 -8.57 -4.14 4.76
N ILE A 169 -8.52 -2.79 4.72
CA ILE A 169 -9.52 -1.97 4.01
C ILE A 169 -9.51 -2.26 2.52
N LEU A 170 -8.32 -2.40 1.92
CA LEU A 170 -8.17 -2.64 0.49
C LEU A 170 -8.87 -3.93 0.03
N ASP A 171 -9.05 -4.92 0.90
CA ASP A 171 -9.61 -6.22 0.52
C ASP A 171 -10.94 -6.56 1.18
N ALA A 172 -11.51 -5.63 1.94
CA ALA A 172 -12.76 -5.79 2.66
C ALA A 172 -13.96 -5.91 1.71
N ALA A 173 -14.80 -6.94 1.92
CA ALA A 173 -16.10 -7.09 1.28
C ALA A 173 -17.22 -6.43 2.08
N GLU A 174 -16.98 -6.23 3.38
CA GLU A 174 -17.87 -5.58 4.32
C GLU A 174 -17.08 -4.53 5.10
N LEU A 175 -17.74 -3.44 5.41
CA LEU A 175 -17.13 -2.35 6.18
C LEU A 175 -17.98 -2.09 7.43
N PRO A 176 -17.38 -2.02 8.62
CA PRO A 176 -18.03 -1.50 9.82
C PRO A 176 -18.72 -0.17 9.58
N GLN A 177 -19.73 0.14 10.37
CA GLN A 177 -20.49 1.39 10.22
C GLN A 177 -19.67 2.62 10.62
N ARG A 178 -18.74 2.48 11.57
CA ARG A 178 -17.92 3.56 12.12
C ARG A 178 -16.46 3.21 12.08
N PHE A 179 -15.63 4.19 11.75
CA PHE A 179 -14.18 4.07 11.74
C PHE A 179 -13.52 5.20 12.52
N ALA A 180 -12.56 4.84 13.36
CA ALA A 180 -11.55 5.76 13.86
C ALA A 180 -10.25 5.53 13.08
N VAL A 181 -9.83 6.50 12.29
CA VAL A 181 -8.61 6.44 11.48
C VAL A 181 -7.49 7.17 12.21
N LEU A 182 -6.45 6.42 12.58
CA LEU A 182 -5.32 6.93 13.35
C LEU A 182 -4.21 7.42 12.41
N GLY A 183 -3.95 8.71 12.45
CA GLY A 183 -2.97 9.40 11.61
C GLY A 183 -3.60 10.40 10.65
N GLY A 184 -2.75 11.22 10.05
CA GLY A 184 -3.15 12.26 9.10
C GLY A 184 -2.18 12.35 7.92
N GLY A 185 -1.50 11.26 7.60
CA GLY A 185 -0.70 11.12 6.39
C GLY A 185 -1.55 10.76 5.17
N ALA A 186 -0.93 10.69 3.99
CA ALA A 186 -1.63 10.45 2.73
C ALA A 186 -2.51 9.19 2.77
N ILE A 187 -2.01 8.07 3.29
CA ILE A 187 -2.78 6.82 3.36
C ILE A 187 -4.03 6.97 4.25
N ALA A 188 -3.90 7.61 5.41
CA ALA A 188 -5.02 7.84 6.32
C ALA A 188 -6.11 8.70 5.67
N LEU A 189 -5.70 9.76 4.96
CA LEU A 189 -6.61 10.63 4.24
C LEU A 189 -7.30 9.89 3.08
N GLU A 190 -6.59 9.14 2.28
CA GLU A 190 -7.15 8.33 1.20
C GLU A 190 -8.17 7.31 1.71
N MET A 191 -7.86 6.61 2.79
CA MET A 191 -8.78 5.63 3.37
C MET A 191 -10.00 6.32 3.99
N ALA A 192 -9.83 7.45 4.68
CA ALA A 192 -10.95 8.24 5.20
C ALA A 192 -11.88 8.72 4.09
N HIS A 193 -11.31 9.19 2.96
CA HIS A 193 -12.06 9.59 1.77
C HIS A 193 -12.90 8.43 1.21
N TYR A 194 -12.28 7.26 1.04
CA TYR A 194 -12.97 6.06 0.56
C TYR A 194 -14.09 5.63 1.51
N LEU A 195 -13.80 5.51 2.80
CA LEU A 195 -14.77 5.05 3.81
C LEU A 195 -15.99 5.96 3.89
N GLU A 196 -15.79 7.29 3.92
CA GLU A 196 -16.89 8.25 3.93
C GLU A 196 -17.72 8.17 2.64
N ALA A 197 -17.08 8.08 1.47
CA ALA A 197 -17.79 7.93 0.20
C ALA A 197 -18.63 6.65 0.14
N MET A 198 -18.19 5.59 0.83
CA MET A 198 -18.95 4.34 1.01
C MET A 198 -20.02 4.45 2.11
N GLY A 199 -20.31 5.65 2.62
CA GLY A 199 -21.38 5.91 3.60
C GLY A 199 -21.01 5.53 5.03
N ARG A 200 -19.73 5.43 5.38
CA ARG A 200 -19.29 5.14 6.76
C ARG A 200 -19.06 6.43 7.54
N GLN A 201 -19.31 6.36 8.86
CA GLN A 201 -18.96 7.45 9.76
C GLN A 201 -17.47 7.40 10.05
N VAL A 202 -16.75 8.47 9.76
CA VAL A 202 -15.29 8.51 9.88
C VAL A 202 -14.86 9.58 10.86
N THR A 203 -13.99 9.21 11.79
CA THR A 203 -13.28 10.11 12.70
C THR A 203 -11.79 9.99 12.43
N LEU A 204 -11.14 11.07 12.01
CA LEU A 204 -9.69 11.17 11.85
C LEU A 204 -9.07 11.72 13.14
N ILE A 205 -8.04 11.03 13.66
CA ILE A 205 -7.32 11.45 14.87
C ILE A 205 -5.85 11.59 14.54
N GLN A 206 -5.35 12.82 14.56
CA GLN A 206 -3.96 13.16 14.24
C GLN A 206 -3.28 13.84 15.42
N ARG A 207 -2.10 13.33 15.80
CA ARG A 207 -1.31 13.91 16.92
C ARG A 207 -0.73 15.28 16.60
N SER A 208 -0.39 15.55 15.34
CA SER A 208 0.13 16.85 14.90
C SER A 208 -1.02 17.84 14.68
N ALA A 209 -0.71 19.13 14.73
CA ALA A 209 -1.68 20.21 14.56
C ALA A 209 -2.21 20.37 13.13
N GLN A 210 -1.69 19.56 12.18
CA GLN A 210 -2.12 19.58 10.78
C GLN A 210 -2.07 18.19 10.16
N PHE A 211 -2.82 17.95 9.11
CA PHE A 211 -2.64 16.83 8.19
C PHE A 211 -1.35 16.98 7.37
N LEU A 212 -0.85 15.89 6.80
CA LEU A 212 0.32 15.88 5.93
C LEU A 212 1.50 16.66 6.55
N THR A 213 1.89 16.29 7.76
CA THR A 213 3.00 16.96 8.48
C THR A 213 4.23 17.10 7.59
N GLY A 214 4.76 18.32 7.49
CA GLY A 214 5.88 18.65 6.62
C GLY A 214 5.50 19.21 5.25
N THR A 215 4.19 19.30 4.94
CA THR A 215 3.69 20.04 3.78
C THR A 215 3.25 21.44 4.17
N ASP A 216 2.92 22.27 3.17
CA ASP A 216 2.39 23.60 3.36
C ASP A 216 1.10 23.56 4.22
N PRO A 217 1.00 24.35 5.32
CA PRO A 217 -0.18 24.39 6.17
C PRO A 217 -1.46 24.80 5.42
N GLU A 218 -1.38 25.63 4.39
CA GLU A 218 -2.53 26.03 3.60
C GLU A 218 -3.14 24.83 2.85
N CYS A 219 -2.30 23.94 2.32
CA CYS A 219 -2.76 22.68 1.70
C CYS A 219 -3.47 21.78 2.71
N SER A 220 -2.93 21.67 3.92
CA SER A 220 -3.56 20.91 5.00
C SER A 220 -4.92 21.49 5.38
N ALA A 221 -5.03 22.81 5.52
CA ALA A 221 -6.28 23.50 5.88
C ALA A 221 -7.37 23.29 4.82
N VAL A 222 -7.03 23.26 3.54
CA VAL A 222 -7.99 22.97 2.45
C VAL A 222 -8.55 21.55 2.60
N ILE A 223 -7.71 20.57 2.87
CA ILE A 223 -8.13 19.17 3.06
C ILE A 223 -9.03 19.05 4.29
N GLU A 224 -8.62 19.63 5.41
CA GLU A 224 -9.40 19.60 6.65
C GLU A 224 -10.79 20.18 6.45
N LYS A 225 -10.87 21.37 5.85
CA LYS A 225 -12.15 22.03 5.53
C LYS A 225 -13.03 21.14 4.64
N ALA A 226 -12.47 20.56 3.60
CA ALA A 226 -13.22 19.68 2.68
C ALA A 226 -13.75 18.44 3.39
N TYR A 227 -12.97 17.85 4.30
CA TYR A 227 -13.37 16.67 5.07
C TYR A 227 -14.47 16.97 6.07
N ILE A 228 -14.35 18.09 6.81
CA ILE A 228 -15.40 18.55 7.74
C ILE A 228 -16.71 18.84 7.00
N GLN A 229 -16.65 19.48 5.83
CA GLN A 229 -17.82 19.72 4.99
C GLN A 229 -18.53 18.44 4.53
N ARG A 230 -17.78 17.34 4.38
CA ARG A 230 -18.31 16.03 4.05
C ARG A 230 -18.79 15.21 5.27
N GLY A 231 -18.67 15.76 6.48
CA GLY A 231 -19.11 15.09 7.71
C GLY A 231 -18.05 14.20 8.36
N ILE A 232 -16.80 14.24 7.92
CA ILE A 232 -15.68 13.57 8.60
C ILE A 232 -15.32 14.38 9.84
N THR A 233 -15.29 13.73 11.01
CA THR A 233 -14.85 14.38 12.24
C THR A 233 -13.31 14.39 12.27
N CYS A 234 -12.70 15.56 12.44
CA CYS A 234 -11.26 15.75 12.48
C CYS A 234 -10.78 16.19 13.85
N HIS A 235 -9.92 15.42 14.47
CA HIS A 235 -9.23 15.76 15.73
C HIS A 235 -7.74 15.92 15.45
N LEU A 236 -7.29 17.16 15.25
CA LEU A 236 -5.90 17.53 15.12
C LEU A 236 -5.28 17.86 16.49
N GLY A 237 -3.95 17.76 16.62
CA GLY A 237 -3.27 18.01 17.89
C GLY A 237 -3.66 17.04 19.02
N THR A 238 -4.23 15.88 18.67
CA THR A 238 -4.83 14.95 19.63
C THR A 238 -3.98 13.71 19.78
N GLN A 239 -3.48 13.48 21.00
CA GLN A 239 -2.72 12.28 21.33
C GLN A 239 -3.62 11.23 21.98
N ILE A 240 -3.64 10.03 21.38
CA ILE A 240 -4.35 8.89 21.93
C ILE A 240 -3.51 8.29 23.05
N GLN A 241 -4.10 8.17 24.23
CA GLN A 241 -3.42 7.58 25.38
C GLN A 241 -3.64 6.07 25.48
N ARG A 242 -4.83 5.60 25.14
CA ARG A 242 -5.21 4.20 25.26
C ARG A 242 -6.33 3.84 24.29
N VAL A 243 -6.32 2.59 23.83
CA VAL A 243 -7.43 1.91 23.14
C VAL A 243 -7.91 0.77 24.04
N SER A 244 -9.20 0.54 24.08
CA SER A 244 -9.81 -0.61 24.77
C SER A 244 -11.00 -1.10 23.99
N GLN A 245 -11.17 -2.41 23.92
CA GLN A 245 -12.34 -3.04 23.32
C GLN A 245 -13.48 -3.09 24.32
N HIS A 246 -14.68 -2.78 23.87
CA HIS A 246 -15.92 -2.94 24.63
C HIS A 246 -16.77 -4.06 24.02
N GLU A 247 -17.69 -4.63 24.80
CA GLU A 247 -18.58 -5.71 24.37
C GLU A 247 -19.43 -5.39 23.13
N ASN A 248 -19.61 -4.11 22.82
CA ASN A 248 -20.38 -3.63 21.66
C ASN A 248 -19.50 -3.04 20.53
N GLY A 249 -18.23 -3.36 20.49
CA GLY A 249 -17.25 -2.86 19.50
C GLY A 249 -16.51 -1.60 19.93
#